data_5422464dd8af0328167b325e67ed4628
#
_entry.id   5422464dd8af0328167b325e67ed4628
#
_cell.length_a   1.000
_cell.length_b   1.000
_cell.length_c   1.000
_cell.angle_alpha   90.00
_cell.angle_beta   90.00
_cell.angle_gamma   90.00
#
_symmetry.space_group_name_H-M   'P 1'
#
loop_
_entity.id
_entity.type
_entity.pdbx_description
1 polymer ?
#
loop_
_entity_poly.entity_id
_entity_poly.type
_entity_poly.pdbx_seq_one_letter_code
_entity_poly.pdbx_strand_id
1 'polypeptide(L)'
;MSEIVDSEMVEDNSKAVSRRSFIKAVIASGAAVSSANYLFRASTLFGQAPVAGAGERLITLNVNGQLRRVDVLKQETLAWTLRYKLGLTGTKLGCDRAECGACTVLVDDVPHYSCSMLTHTIRARKVVTVEGLANAEGTLHPVQQGVID
;
A
#
# COMPACT_ATOMS: atom_id res chain seq x y z
N MET A 1 -38.77 -56.38 -33.07
CA MET A 1 -39.25 -54.96 -33.15
C MET A 1 -38.09 -54.11 -32.86
N SER A 2 -37.51 -53.61 -33.92
CA SER A 2 -36.27 -52.76 -33.93
C SER A 2 -36.68 -51.32 -33.98
N GLU A 3 -36.30 -50.54 -32.99
CA GLU A 3 -36.33 -49.07 -33.08
C GLU A 3 -34.94 -48.57 -33.38
N ILE A 4 -34.88 -47.95 -34.54
CA ILE A 4 -33.73 -47.26 -35.10
C ILE A 4 -33.65 -45.88 -34.37
N VAL A 5 -32.58 -45.65 -33.68
CA VAL A 5 -32.31 -44.33 -33.15
C VAL A 5 -31.50 -43.55 -34.19
N ASP A 6 -32.14 -42.51 -34.73
CA ASP A 6 -31.56 -41.59 -35.69
C ASP A 6 -30.37 -40.85 -35.05
N SER A 7 -29.23 -40.98 -35.70
CA SER A 7 -28.04 -40.19 -35.41
C SER A 7 -28.18 -38.78 -36.02
N GLU A 8 -28.61 -37.81 -35.24
CA GLU A 8 -28.51 -36.39 -35.60
C GLU A 8 -27.06 -36.01 -35.81
N MET A 9 -26.75 -35.64 -37.03
CA MET A 9 -25.47 -35.07 -37.43
C MET A 9 -25.25 -33.74 -36.69
N VAL A 10 -24.28 -33.73 -35.81
CA VAL A 10 -23.69 -32.47 -35.25
C VAL A 10 -22.93 -31.81 -36.39
N GLU A 11 -23.52 -30.80 -37.01
CA GLU A 11 -22.80 -29.91 -37.93
C GLU A 11 -21.66 -29.22 -37.20
N ASP A 12 -20.43 -29.63 -37.52
CA ASP A 12 -19.21 -28.93 -37.15
C ASP A 12 -19.15 -27.59 -37.87
N ASN A 13 -19.64 -26.53 -37.22
CA ASN A 13 -19.59 -25.15 -37.69
C ASN A 13 -18.25 -24.49 -37.33
N SER A 14 -17.14 -25.14 -37.58
CA SER A 14 -15.79 -24.55 -37.48
C SER A 14 -15.54 -23.64 -38.69
N LYS A 15 -16.27 -22.53 -38.79
CA LYS A 15 -15.87 -21.43 -39.68
C LYS A 15 -14.57 -20.84 -39.14
N ALA A 16 -13.46 -21.25 -39.75
CA ALA A 16 -12.12 -20.71 -39.46
C ALA A 16 -12.18 -19.19 -39.60
N VAL A 17 -12.14 -18.50 -38.47
CA VAL A 17 -12.13 -17.03 -38.42
C VAL A 17 -10.83 -16.53 -39.03
N SER A 18 -10.91 -15.84 -40.19
CA SER A 18 -9.72 -15.29 -40.82
C SER A 18 -9.02 -14.28 -39.90
N ARG A 19 -7.67 -14.21 -39.96
CA ARG A 19 -6.88 -13.25 -39.17
C ARG A 19 -7.39 -11.83 -39.34
N ARG A 20 -7.82 -11.47 -40.55
CA ARG A 20 -8.39 -10.13 -40.85
C ARG A 20 -9.74 -9.90 -40.15
N SER A 21 -10.59 -10.89 -40.07
CA SER A 21 -11.88 -10.80 -39.35
C SER A 21 -11.69 -10.74 -37.86
N PHE A 22 -10.70 -11.47 -37.31
CA PHE A 22 -10.34 -11.43 -35.90
C PHE A 22 -9.82 -10.04 -35.51
N ILE A 23 -8.89 -9.46 -36.28
CA ILE A 23 -8.34 -8.13 -36.03
C ILE A 23 -9.44 -7.06 -36.08
N LYS A 24 -10.34 -7.12 -37.06
CA LYS A 24 -11.48 -6.18 -37.14
C LYS A 24 -12.42 -6.31 -35.92
N ALA A 25 -12.68 -7.53 -35.44
CA ALA A 25 -13.51 -7.76 -34.27
C ALA A 25 -12.85 -7.22 -32.98
N VAL A 26 -11.54 -7.41 -32.81
CA VAL A 26 -10.79 -6.89 -31.67
C VAL A 26 -10.77 -5.36 -31.66
N ILE A 27 -10.56 -4.73 -32.82
CA ILE A 27 -10.58 -3.26 -32.91
C ILE A 27 -11.98 -2.72 -32.62
N ALA A 28 -13.04 -3.35 -33.15
CA ALA A 28 -14.42 -2.94 -32.92
C ALA A 28 -14.82 -3.11 -31.44
N SER A 29 -14.42 -4.21 -30.79
CA SER A 29 -14.68 -4.43 -29.36
C SER A 29 -13.89 -3.46 -28.48
N GLY A 30 -12.65 -3.14 -28.84
CA GLY A 30 -11.84 -2.15 -28.14
C GLY A 30 -12.43 -0.75 -28.17
N ALA A 31 -13.00 -0.34 -29.31
CA ALA A 31 -13.69 0.93 -29.42
C ALA A 31 -14.99 0.99 -28.58
N ALA A 32 -15.74 -0.11 -28.52
CA ALA A 32 -16.94 -0.22 -27.69
C ALA A 32 -16.64 -0.15 -26.19
N VAL A 33 -15.57 -0.81 -25.73
CA VAL A 33 -15.13 -0.76 -24.32
C VAL A 33 -14.62 0.64 -23.94
N SER A 34 -13.94 1.32 -24.86
CA SER A 34 -13.45 2.67 -24.61
C SER A 34 -14.58 3.68 -24.47
N SER A 35 -15.64 3.58 -25.32
CA SER A 35 -16.81 4.44 -25.22
C SER A 35 -17.66 4.18 -23.98
N ALA A 36 -17.79 2.91 -23.56
CA ALA A 36 -18.46 2.54 -22.32
C ALA A 36 -17.72 3.11 -21.09
N ASN A 37 -16.39 3.01 -21.06
CA ASN A 37 -15.59 3.61 -19.98
C ASN A 37 -15.71 5.13 -19.92
N TYR A 38 -15.89 5.81 -21.06
CA TYR A 38 -16.12 7.26 -21.08
C TYR A 38 -17.49 7.63 -20.50
N LEU A 39 -18.53 6.86 -20.80
CA LEU A 39 -19.87 7.06 -20.26
C LEU A 39 -19.93 6.70 -18.75
N PHE A 40 -19.25 5.65 -18.32
CA PHE A 40 -19.14 5.31 -16.90
C PHE A 40 -18.33 6.35 -16.11
N ARG A 41 -17.30 6.94 -16.69
CA ARG A 41 -16.55 8.04 -16.05
C ARG A 41 -17.34 9.32 -15.92
N ALA A 42 -18.24 9.61 -16.87
CA ALA A 42 -19.14 10.76 -16.78
C ALA A 42 -20.16 10.61 -15.64
N SER A 43 -20.59 9.40 -15.31
CA SER A 43 -21.50 9.17 -14.17
C SER A 43 -20.80 9.27 -12.81
N THR A 44 -19.47 9.16 -12.74
CA THR A 44 -18.72 9.37 -11.49
C THR A 44 -18.49 10.84 -11.14
N LEU A 45 -18.76 11.77 -12.08
CA LEU A 45 -18.71 13.20 -11.80
C LEU A 45 -19.90 13.71 -10.96
N PHE A 46 -20.94 12.91 -10.80
CA PHE A 46 -22.15 13.32 -10.08
C PHE A 46 -22.42 12.55 -8.78
N GLY A 47 -21.49 11.78 -8.26
CA GLY A 47 -21.84 10.96 -7.10
C GLY A 47 -20.73 10.24 -6.35
N GLN A 48 -19.52 10.73 -6.35
CA GLN A 48 -18.59 10.27 -5.32
C GLN A 48 -18.93 11.00 -4.02
N ALA A 49 -19.84 10.39 -3.25
CA ALA A 49 -19.85 10.65 -1.82
C ALA A 49 -18.40 10.43 -1.32
N PRO A 50 -17.83 11.37 -0.55
CA PRO A 50 -16.51 11.16 0.02
C PRO A 50 -16.53 9.82 0.75
N VAL A 51 -15.60 8.94 0.42
CA VAL A 51 -15.48 7.65 1.10
C VAL A 51 -15.31 7.97 2.58
N ALA A 52 -16.39 7.82 3.34
CA ALA A 52 -16.39 8.05 4.78
C ALA A 52 -15.41 7.06 5.41
N GLY A 53 -14.17 7.50 5.60
CA GLY A 53 -13.14 6.65 6.16
C GLY A 53 -11.69 6.97 5.81
N ALA A 54 -11.44 7.81 4.80
CA ALA A 54 -10.09 8.30 4.49
C ALA A 54 -9.72 9.58 5.28
N GLY A 55 -10.42 9.86 6.38
CA GLY A 55 -10.10 11.01 7.21
C GLY A 55 -8.74 10.87 7.87
N GLU A 56 -7.86 11.82 7.63
CA GLU A 56 -6.67 12.01 8.43
C GLU A 56 -7.10 12.21 9.89
N ARG A 57 -6.37 11.56 10.79
CA ARG A 57 -6.59 11.71 12.24
C ARG A 57 -5.38 12.36 12.86
N LEU A 58 -5.60 13.51 13.46
CA LEU A 58 -4.57 14.15 14.27
C LEU A 58 -4.33 13.30 15.53
N ILE A 59 -3.14 12.75 15.65
CA ILE A 59 -2.70 11.98 16.81
C ILE A 59 -1.46 12.59 17.42
N THR A 60 -1.21 12.29 18.69
CA THR A 60 0.02 12.66 19.37
C THR A 60 0.87 11.41 19.55
N LEU A 61 2.13 11.49 19.10
CA LEU A 61 3.15 10.46 19.26
C LEU A 61 4.22 10.96 20.23
N ASN A 62 4.71 10.07 21.10
CA ASN A 62 5.90 10.33 21.89
C ASN A 62 7.10 9.71 21.16
N VAL A 63 7.89 10.53 20.47
CA VAL A 63 9.04 10.07 19.69
C VAL A 63 10.31 10.72 20.22
N ASN A 64 11.26 9.90 20.64
CA ASN A 64 12.54 10.33 21.24
C ASN A 64 12.34 11.29 22.43
N GLY A 65 11.34 11.01 23.27
CA GLY A 65 10.99 11.83 24.44
C GLY A 65 10.24 13.12 24.10
N GLN A 66 9.92 13.38 22.84
CA GLN A 66 9.19 14.58 22.41
C GLN A 66 7.78 14.23 21.97
N LEU A 67 6.78 14.96 22.45
CA LEU A 67 5.40 14.84 22.01
C LEU A 67 5.22 15.57 20.68
N ARG A 68 4.88 14.84 19.64
CA ARG A 68 4.69 15.37 18.28
C ARG A 68 3.27 15.10 17.81
N ARG A 69 2.59 16.15 17.38
CA ARG A 69 1.25 16.05 16.78
C ARG A 69 1.42 15.86 15.28
N VAL A 70 0.76 14.84 14.73
CA VAL A 70 0.86 14.49 13.32
C VAL A 70 -0.47 13.96 12.80
N ASP A 71 -0.83 14.37 11.59
CA ASP A 71 -1.98 13.84 10.88
C ASP A 71 -1.60 12.50 10.24
N VAL A 72 -2.41 11.48 10.46
CA VAL A 72 -2.12 10.15 9.92
C VAL A 72 -3.34 9.55 9.25
N LEU A 73 -3.11 8.87 8.13
CA LEU A 73 -4.12 8.06 7.47
C LEU A 73 -4.29 6.72 8.20
N LYS A 74 -5.44 6.08 8.04
CA LYS A 74 -5.72 4.80 8.69
C LYS A 74 -4.73 3.69 8.33
N GLN A 75 -4.28 3.68 7.07
CA GLN A 75 -3.34 2.71 6.52
C GLN A 75 -1.86 3.14 6.62
N GLU A 76 -1.59 4.30 7.21
CA GLU A 76 -0.24 4.85 7.25
C GLU A 76 0.63 4.10 8.25
N THR A 77 1.80 3.66 7.78
CA THR A 77 2.77 2.93 8.60
C THR A 77 3.62 3.87 9.43
N LEU A 78 4.08 3.40 10.59
CA LEU A 78 4.94 4.17 11.48
C LEU A 78 6.25 4.61 10.78
N ALA A 79 6.85 3.73 9.97
CA ALA A 79 8.05 4.08 9.20
C ALA A 79 7.81 5.26 8.26
N TRP A 80 6.66 5.28 7.60
CA TRP A 80 6.29 6.37 6.69
C TRP A 80 6.10 7.68 7.45
N THR A 81 5.35 7.66 8.56
CA THR A 81 5.14 8.83 9.43
C THR A 81 6.46 9.39 9.97
N LEU A 82 7.33 8.53 10.51
CA LEU A 82 8.63 8.94 11.05
C LEU A 82 9.48 9.66 10.00
N ARG A 83 9.57 9.09 8.79
CA ARG A 83 10.43 9.61 7.73
C ARG A 83 9.88 10.87 7.07
N TYR A 84 8.63 10.82 6.62
CA TYR A 84 8.09 11.83 5.72
C TYR A 84 7.31 12.94 6.42
N LYS A 85 6.75 12.68 7.59
CA LYS A 85 6.02 13.69 8.37
C LYS A 85 6.83 14.26 9.51
N LEU A 86 7.66 13.44 10.17
CA LEU A 86 8.47 13.89 11.29
C LEU A 86 9.94 14.16 10.93
N GLY A 87 10.37 13.85 9.70
CA GLY A 87 11.73 14.11 9.23
C GLY A 87 12.80 13.21 9.84
N LEU A 88 12.41 12.12 10.53
CA LEU A 88 13.35 11.19 11.17
C LEU A 88 13.80 10.13 10.14
N THR A 89 14.80 10.51 9.35
CA THR A 89 15.27 9.70 8.21
C THR A 89 16.20 8.54 8.56
N GLY A 90 16.63 8.45 9.82
CA GLY A 90 17.43 7.34 10.34
C GLY A 90 16.71 6.00 10.25
N THR A 91 15.40 5.98 10.46
CA THR A 91 14.55 4.81 10.15
C THR A 91 14.52 4.59 8.65
N LYS A 92 15.06 3.49 8.13
CA LYS A 92 15.16 3.23 6.69
C LYS A 92 14.01 2.35 6.19
N LEU A 93 13.56 2.58 4.95
CA LEU A 93 12.65 1.70 4.23
C LEU A 93 13.48 0.90 3.21
N GLY A 94 13.68 -0.38 3.48
CA GLY A 94 14.34 -1.31 2.58
C GLY A 94 13.33 -2.19 1.85
N CYS A 95 12.85 -3.24 2.50
CA CYS A 95 11.92 -4.21 1.90
C CYS A 95 10.44 -3.81 2.00
N ASP A 96 10.09 -2.95 2.96
CA ASP A 96 8.72 -2.50 3.29
C ASP A 96 7.72 -3.64 3.55
N ARG A 97 8.22 -4.77 4.08
CA ARG A 97 7.43 -5.99 4.35
C ARG A 97 7.89 -6.75 5.58
N ALA A 98 8.51 -6.07 6.55
CA ALA A 98 8.97 -6.61 7.83
C ALA A 98 10.01 -7.75 7.74
N GLU A 99 10.89 -7.73 6.72
CA GLU A 99 11.91 -8.77 6.51
C GLU A 99 13.33 -8.28 6.86
N CYS A 100 13.74 -7.13 6.33
CA CYS A 100 15.16 -6.72 6.33
C CYS A 100 15.64 -6.05 7.62
N GLY A 101 14.76 -5.63 8.51
CA GLY A 101 15.12 -4.95 9.76
C GLY A 101 15.56 -3.50 9.65
N ALA A 102 15.73 -2.93 8.44
CA ALA A 102 16.22 -1.57 8.24
C ALA A 102 15.30 -0.48 8.84
N CYS A 103 14.04 -0.81 9.09
CA CYS A 103 13.04 0.08 9.68
C CYS A 103 12.82 -0.15 11.18
N THR A 104 13.72 -0.88 11.87
CA THR A 104 13.56 -1.21 13.28
C THR A 104 13.57 0.06 14.14
N VAL A 105 12.60 0.15 15.03
CA VAL A 105 12.49 1.16 16.09
C VAL A 105 12.14 0.47 17.40
N LEU A 106 12.40 1.11 18.52
CA LEU A 106 11.93 0.61 19.83
C LEU A 106 10.56 1.23 20.13
N VAL A 107 9.60 0.40 20.47
CA VAL A 107 8.30 0.83 21.00
C VAL A 107 8.15 0.25 22.40
N ASP A 108 8.14 1.14 23.41
CA ASP A 108 8.21 0.77 24.83
C ASP A 108 9.41 -0.15 25.12
N ASP A 109 10.56 0.21 24.56
CA ASP A 109 11.86 -0.47 24.69
C ASP A 109 11.91 -1.88 24.04
N VAL A 110 10.89 -2.27 23.27
CA VAL A 110 10.83 -3.52 22.49
C VAL A 110 11.06 -3.22 21.01
N PRO A 111 11.97 -3.96 20.31
CA PRO A 111 12.22 -3.73 18.89
C PRO A 111 11.03 -4.17 18.02
N HIS A 112 10.65 -3.30 17.06
CA HIS A 112 9.57 -3.54 16.12
C HIS A 112 9.94 -3.08 14.72
N TYR A 113 9.42 -3.74 13.70
CA TYR A 113 9.52 -3.33 12.30
C TYR A 113 8.46 -2.26 11.99
N SER A 114 8.86 -1.01 11.97
CA SER A 114 7.92 0.11 11.81
C SER A 114 7.20 0.15 10.45
N CYS A 115 7.70 -0.52 9.42
CA CYS A 115 7.04 -0.62 8.12
C CYS A 115 5.76 -1.48 8.14
N SER A 116 5.59 -2.35 9.14
CA SER A 116 4.40 -3.19 9.31
C SER A 116 3.48 -2.73 10.43
N MET A 117 3.85 -1.66 11.15
CA MET A 117 3.04 -1.10 12.24
C MET A 117 2.22 0.09 11.75
N LEU A 118 0.93 0.10 12.03
CA LEU A 118 0.08 1.24 11.73
C LEU A 118 0.29 2.35 12.76
N THR A 119 0.56 3.56 12.30
CA THR A 119 0.91 4.70 13.16
C THR A 119 -0.15 4.98 14.23
N HIS A 120 -1.42 4.87 13.88
CA HIS A 120 -2.52 5.16 14.81
C HIS A 120 -2.62 4.18 15.98
N THR A 121 -2.00 2.98 15.89
CA THR A 121 -1.97 2.00 16.97
C THR A 121 -0.90 2.30 18.03
N ILE A 122 0.02 3.21 17.73
CA ILE A 122 1.18 3.53 18.57
C ILE A 122 0.93 4.73 19.49
N ARG A 123 -0.25 5.37 19.40
CA ARG A 123 -0.57 6.52 20.27
C ARG A 123 -0.27 6.23 21.74
N ALA A 124 0.30 7.23 22.45
CA ALA A 124 0.68 7.17 23.85
C ALA A 124 1.81 6.19 24.20
N ARG A 125 2.35 5.45 23.23
CA ARG A 125 3.53 4.60 23.43
C ARG A 125 4.81 5.38 23.16
N LYS A 126 5.89 5.03 23.88
CA LYS A 126 7.21 5.60 23.67
C LYS A 126 7.84 5.00 22.44
N VAL A 127 8.21 5.82 21.48
CA VAL A 127 8.96 5.41 20.28
C VAL A 127 10.37 5.96 20.35
N VAL A 128 11.38 5.11 20.18
CA VAL A 128 12.78 5.52 20.09
C VAL A 128 13.31 5.10 18.72
N THR A 129 13.82 6.06 17.97
CA THR A 129 14.51 5.86 16.69
C THR A 129 16.01 5.96 16.89
N VAL A 130 16.81 5.66 15.86
CA VAL A 130 18.26 5.76 15.93
C VAL A 130 18.74 7.17 16.32
N GLU A 131 18.01 8.21 15.93
CA GLU A 131 18.30 9.61 16.32
C GLU A 131 18.11 9.86 17.81
N GLY A 132 17.27 9.07 18.47
CA GLY A 132 17.00 9.19 19.89
C GLY A 132 17.87 8.31 20.79
N LEU A 133 18.86 7.60 20.23
CA LEU A 133 19.81 6.79 21.02
C LEU A 133 20.92 7.64 21.65
N ALA A 134 21.27 8.76 21.04
CA ALA A 134 22.24 9.69 21.61
C ALA A 134 21.68 10.34 22.89
N ASN A 135 22.55 10.64 23.84
CA ASN A 135 22.17 11.34 25.04
C ASN A 135 21.79 12.81 24.76
N ALA A 136 21.06 13.44 25.68
CA ALA A 136 20.65 14.85 25.55
C ALA A 136 21.84 15.82 25.37
N GLU A 137 23.03 15.42 25.82
CA GLU A 137 24.28 16.17 25.70
C GLU A 137 24.98 15.98 24.36
N GLY A 138 24.37 15.19 23.41
CA GLY A 138 24.95 14.91 22.09
C GLY A 138 26.00 13.78 22.08
N THR A 139 26.25 13.11 23.22
CA THR A 139 27.15 11.96 23.27
C THR A 139 26.47 10.76 22.55
N LEU A 140 27.17 10.21 21.56
CA LEU A 140 26.68 9.09 20.79
C LEU A 140 26.57 7.81 21.64
N HIS A 141 25.55 7.02 21.35
CA HIS A 141 25.46 5.68 21.93
C HIS A 141 26.64 4.81 21.43
N PRO A 142 27.21 3.91 22.25
CA PRO A 142 28.36 3.07 21.85
C PRO A 142 28.19 2.37 20.51
N VAL A 143 26.97 1.90 20.18
CA VAL A 143 26.66 1.30 18.88
C VAL A 143 26.78 2.33 17.74
N GLN A 144 26.38 3.58 17.93
CA GLN A 144 26.53 4.63 16.93
C GLN A 144 28.01 4.99 16.74
N GLN A 145 28.75 5.07 17.83
CA GLN A 145 30.20 5.34 17.79
C GLN A 145 30.94 4.26 17.02
N GLY A 146 30.68 2.97 17.30
CA GLY A 146 31.33 1.85 16.61
C GLY A 146 31.00 1.71 15.11
N VAL A 147 30.06 2.49 14.57
CA VAL A 147 29.79 2.57 13.12
C VAL A 147 30.66 3.67 12.47
N ILE A 148 31.14 4.64 13.25
CA ILE A 148 31.92 5.79 12.78
C ILE A 148 33.42 5.47 12.81
N ASP A 149 33.88 4.68 13.78
CA ASP A 149 35.27 4.25 13.97
C ASP A 149 35.67 3.17 12.91
#